data_c2c3921cbf15a1a37f8e03bcf0eb75cb
#
_entry.id   c2c3921cbf15a1a37f8e03bcf0eb75cb
#
_cell.length_a   1.000
_cell.length_b   1.000
_cell.length_c   1.000
_cell.angle_alpha   90.00
_cell.angle_beta   90.00
_cell.angle_gamma   90.00
#
_symmetry.space_group_name_H-M   'P 1'
#
loop_
_entity.id
_entity.type
_entity.pdbx_description
1 polymer ?
#
loop_
_entity_poly.entity_id
_entity_poly.type
_entity_poly.pdbx_seq_one_letter_code
_entity_poly.pdbx_strand_id
1 'polypeptide(L)'
;MKHLAFTFVLCLLSFSGLQAAIMPDTLVAFPGAEGFGKYTSGGRGGKVVYVTSLEDDTEGAIPGTLRWAIAQYPGEPLTICFAVSGNIQLKKDLRFNRRENFTIAGQTAPGMGIVISHNKVNFGGSKNFIVRNIRFRVGNEDANGNLLTANAVGAENCESFIFDHCDFGWSAEENMNSYDSH
;
A
#
# COMPACT_ATOMS: atom_id res chain seq x y z
N MET A 1 -80.40 21.80 -14.15
CA MET A 1 -79.01 21.94 -14.62
C MET A 1 -78.12 21.62 -13.41
N LYS A 2 -77.47 20.47 -13.46
CA LYS A 2 -76.65 19.96 -12.32
C LYS A 2 -75.23 20.32 -12.53
N HIS A 3 -74.65 21.09 -11.61
CA HIS A 3 -73.21 21.41 -11.63
C HIS A 3 -72.42 20.27 -11.02
N LEU A 4 -71.62 19.63 -11.83
CA LEU A 4 -70.69 18.58 -11.46
C LEU A 4 -69.40 19.26 -10.98
N ALA A 5 -69.17 19.26 -9.67
CA ALA A 5 -67.92 19.74 -9.07
C ALA A 5 -66.86 18.64 -9.24
N PHE A 6 -65.85 18.94 -10.01
CA PHE A 6 -64.69 18.05 -10.23
C PHE A 6 -63.66 18.36 -9.13
N THR A 7 -63.63 17.49 -8.11
CA THR A 7 -62.67 17.58 -7.04
C THR A 7 -61.35 16.99 -7.50
N PHE A 8 -60.37 17.86 -7.75
CA PHE A 8 -59.01 17.44 -8.11
C PHE A 8 -58.30 17.05 -6.82
N VAL A 9 -58.16 15.76 -6.57
CA VAL A 9 -57.32 15.24 -5.49
C VAL A 9 -55.88 15.35 -5.93
N LEU A 10 -55.15 16.35 -5.44
CA LEU A 10 -53.72 16.51 -5.65
C LEU A 10 -53.00 15.48 -4.77
N CYS A 11 -52.59 14.37 -5.33
CA CYS A 11 -51.75 13.40 -4.67
C CYS A 11 -50.33 13.97 -4.56
N LEU A 12 -50.02 14.57 -3.44
CA LEU A 12 -48.69 14.95 -3.04
C LEU A 12 -47.87 13.65 -2.81
N LEU A 13 -47.22 13.18 -3.84
CA LEU A 13 -46.16 12.21 -3.72
C LEU A 13 -45.02 12.87 -2.93
N SER A 14 -45.01 12.65 -1.64
CA SER A 14 -43.86 12.91 -0.80
C SER A 14 -42.72 12.00 -1.31
N PHE A 15 -41.88 12.54 -2.14
CA PHE A 15 -40.56 11.99 -2.42
C PHE A 15 -39.81 12.04 -1.08
N SER A 16 -39.93 10.98 -0.30
CA SER A 16 -38.99 10.70 0.77
C SER A 16 -37.63 10.53 0.05
N GLY A 17 -36.86 11.63 0.04
CA GLY A 17 -35.49 11.57 -0.43
C GLY A 17 -34.83 10.39 0.29
N LEU A 18 -34.43 9.41 -0.48
CA LEU A 18 -33.54 8.36 -0.03
C LEU A 18 -32.25 9.10 0.35
N GLN A 19 -32.21 9.55 1.59
CA GLN A 19 -30.99 10.06 2.19
C GLN A 19 -30.05 8.86 2.16
N ALA A 20 -29.17 8.83 1.15
CA ALA A 20 -28.05 7.90 1.16
C ALA A 20 -27.43 8.06 2.56
N ALA A 21 -27.57 7.02 3.38
CA ALA A 21 -26.89 6.97 4.65
C ALA A 21 -25.45 7.33 4.33
N ILE A 22 -24.98 8.47 4.81
CA ILE A 22 -23.56 8.80 4.80
C ILE A 22 -22.97 7.70 5.67
N MET A 23 -22.57 6.61 5.02
CA MET A 23 -21.75 5.60 5.67
C MET A 23 -20.57 6.40 6.20
N PRO A 24 -20.32 6.39 7.51
CA PRO A 24 -19.10 6.99 8.02
C PRO A 24 -17.98 6.44 7.17
N ASP A 25 -17.00 7.24 6.85
CA ASP A 25 -15.89 6.98 5.91
C ASP A 25 -14.97 5.86 6.47
N THR A 26 -15.55 4.69 6.63
CA THR A 26 -14.94 3.48 7.24
C THR A 26 -14.79 2.39 6.19
N LEU A 27 -14.44 2.80 4.95
CA LEU A 27 -14.07 1.82 3.95
C LEU A 27 -12.83 1.08 4.43
N VAL A 28 -12.96 -0.22 4.56
CA VAL A 28 -11.82 -1.08 4.88
C VAL A 28 -10.75 -0.99 3.79
N ALA A 29 -9.52 -1.25 4.17
CA ALA A 29 -8.35 -1.19 3.28
C ALA A 29 -8.56 -2.05 2.01
N PHE A 30 -9.10 -3.24 2.19
CA PHE A 30 -9.51 -4.19 1.15
C PHE A 30 -10.49 -5.19 1.77
N PRO A 31 -11.27 -5.94 0.96
CA PRO A 31 -12.17 -6.98 1.48
C PRO A 31 -11.43 -8.00 2.36
N GLY A 32 -11.90 -8.19 3.58
CA GLY A 32 -11.26 -9.08 4.56
C GLY A 32 -10.13 -8.46 5.37
N ALA A 33 -9.89 -7.15 5.27
CA ALA A 33 -8.92 -6.48 6.13
C ALA A 33 -9.37 -6.49 7.60
N GLU A 34 -8.47 -6.90 8.48
CA GLU A 34 -8.70 -6.98 9.93
C GLU A 34 -7.58 -6.27 10.71
N GLY A 35 -7.74 -6.15 12.01
CA GLY A 35 -6.77 -5.52 12.91
C GLY A 35 -6.85 -3.98 12.91
N PHE A 36 -5.89 -3.35 13.57
CA PHE A 36 -5.87 -1.88 13.75
C PHE A 36 -5.75 -1.12 12.44
N GLY A 37 -5.01 -1.65 11.46
CA GLY A 37 -4.81 -1.06 10.14
C GLY A 37 -5.97 -1.27 9.15
N LYS A 38 -7.07 -1.90 9.55
CA LYS A 38 -8.17 -2.28 8.63
C LYS A 38 -8.83 -1.12 7.90
N TYR A 39 -8.72 0.08 8.40
CA TYR A 39 -9.28 1.29 7.78
C TYR A 39 -8.25 2.14 7.01
N THR A 40 -7.03 1.66 6.91
CA THR A 40 -5.97 2.31 6.14
C THR A 40 -6.41 2.49 4.68
N SER A 41 -6.34 3.70 4.17
CA SER A 41 -6.73 4.00 2.78
C SER A 41 -5.59 3.75 1.78
N GLY A 42 -4.35 3.83 2.25
CA GLY A 42 -3.17 3.70 1.39
C GLY A 42 -3.16 4.70 0.24
N GLY A 43 -2.84 4.23 -0.94
CA GLY A 43 -2.82 5.03 -2.18
C GLY A 43 -4.17 5.21 -2.87
N ARG A 44 -5.29 4.94 -2.18
CA ARG A 44 -6.63 4.99 -2.78
C ARG A 44 -6.92 6.36 -3.38
N GLY A 45 -7.44 6.38 -4.61
CA GLY A 45 -7.81 7.61 -5.33
C GLY A 45 -6.63 8.39 -5.91
N GLY A 46 -5.39 7.94 -5.68
CA GLY A 46 -4.18 8.59 -6.15
C GLY A 46 -3.67 8.09 -7.50
N LYS A 47 -2.39 8.32 -7.73
CA LYS A 47 -1.67 7.91 -8.95
C LYS A 47 -1.33 6.42 -8.90
N VAL A 48 -1.16 5.82 -10.08
CA VAL A 48 -0.68 4.44 -10.23
C VAL A 48 0.63 4.45 -10.99
N VAL A 49 1.62 3.73 -10.46
CA VAL A 49 2.93 3.54 -11.09
C VAL A 49 3.22 2.06 -11.20
N TYR A 50 3.79 1.65 -12.32
CA TYR A 50 4.15 0.25 -12.55
C TYR A 50 5.66 0.05 -12.43
N VAL A 51 6.03 -0.96 -11.63
CA VAL A 51 7.37 -1.53 -11.63
C VAL A 51 7.46 -2.51 -12.80
N THR A 52 8.37 -2.23 -13.72
CA THR A 52 8.58 -2.99 -14.96
C THR A 52 9.96 -3.60 -15.05
N SER A 53 10.83 -3.35 -14.05
CA SER A 53 12.18 -3.91 -13.96
C SER A 53 12.43 -4.46 -12.56
N LEU A 54 13.17 -5.56 -12.48
CA LEU A 54 13.66 -6.14 -11.23
C LEU A 54 15.02 -5.54 -10.80
N GLU A 55 15.58 -4.67 -11.59
CA GLU A 55 16.81 -3.99 -11.23
C GLU A 55 16.63 -3.05 -10.05
N ASP A 56 17.70 -2.82 -9.30
CA ASP A 56 17.81 -1.75 -8.34
C ASP A 56 18.96 -0.82 -8.72
N ASP A 57 18.70 0.49 -8.69
CA ASP A 57 19.73 1.50 -8.75
C ASP A 57 19.70 2.32 -7.47
N THR A 58 20.87 2.63 -6.92
CA THR A 58 20.94 3.25 -5.59
C THR A 58 20.35 4.65 -5.53
N GLU A 59 20.18 5.31 -6.65
CA GLU A 59 19.68 6.68 -6.75
C GLU A 59 18.21 6.79 -7.13
N GLY A 60 17.59 5.68 -7.59
CA GLY A 60 16.20 5.67 -8.05
C GLY A 60 16.00 6.44 -9.35
N ALA A 61 17.04 6.51 -10.19
CA ALA A 61 17.02 7.27 -11.44
C ALA A 61 16.48 6.46 -12.62
N ILE A 62 16.55 5.11 -12.56
CA ILE A 62 16.15 4.25 -13.67
C ILE A 62 14.63 4.05 -13.66
N PRO A 63 13.89 4.55 -14.67
CA PRO A 63 12.44 4.38 -14.75
C PRO A 63 12.03 2.91 -14.74
N GLY A 64 10.94 2.61 -14.04
CA GLY A 64 10.40 1.26 -13.94
C GLY A 64 11.01 0.40 -12.83
N THR A 65 12.05 0.84 -12.13
CA THR A 65 12.55 0.16 -10.92
C THR A 65 11.67 0.47 -9.72
N LEU A 66 11.71 -0.38 -8.68
CA LEU A 66 10.93 -0.14 -7.46
C LEU A 66 11.36 1.16 -6.76
N ARG A 67 12.65 1.41 -6.67
CA ARG A 67 13.19 2.62 -6.03
C ARG A 67 12.77 3.89 -6.77
N TRP A 68 12.78 3.88 -8.10
CA TRP A 68 12.23 4.96 -8.90
C TRP A 68 10.73 5.14 -8.66
N ALA A 69 9.95 4.06 -8.65
CA ALA A 69 8.50 4.12 -8.45
C ALA A 69 8.12 4.75 -7.11
N ILE A 70 8.86 4.46 -6.03
CA ILE A 70 8.66 5.04 -4.71
C ILE A 70 8.85 6.57 -4.73
N ALA A 71 9.74 7.09 -5.56
CA ALA A 71 10.03 8.52 -5.64
C ALA A 71 9.01 9.32 -6.46
N GLN A 72 8.10 8.63 -7.19
CA GLN A 72 7.12 9.33 -8.03
C GLN A 72 6.03 9.99 -7.19
N TYR A 73 5.50 11.08 -7.70
CA TYR A 73 4.36 11.83 -7.12
C TYR A 73 4.52 12.12 -5.62
N PRO A 74 5.56 12.87 -5.21
CA PRO A 74 5.76 13.23 -3.81
C PRO A 74 4.59 14.05 -3.29
N GLY A 75 4.05 13.66 -2.12
CA GLY A 75 2.90 14.31 -1.51
C GLY A 75 1.52 13.88 -2.05
N GLU A 76 1.46 13.12 -3.14
CA GLU A 76 0.20 12.57 -3.65
C GLU A 76 0.02 11.10 -3.20
N PRO A 77 -1.23 10.64 -3.03
CA PRO A 77 -1.50 9.23 -2.82
C PRO A 77 -1.00 8.40 -4.00
N LEU A 78 -0.34 7.26 -3.73
CA LEU A 78 0.32 6.45 -4.74
C LEU A 78 0.02 4.96 -4.58
N THR A 79 -0.33 4.29 -5.66
CA THR A 79 -0.36 2.82 -5.74
C THR A 79 0.76 2.33 -6.64
N ILE A 80 1.65 1.49 -6.10
CA ILE A 80 2.74 0.85 -6.83
C ILE A 80 2.29 -0.56 -7.20
N CYS A 81 2.15 -0.81 -8.49
CA CYS A 81 1.82 -2.09 -9.08
C CYS A 81 3.06 -2.72 -9.73
N PHE A 82 3.01 -4.02 -10.00
CA PHE A 82 4.12 -4.75 -10.62
C PHE A 82 3.65 -5.40 -11.93
N ALA A 83 4.35 -5.12 -13.02
CA ALA A 83 4.19 -5.78 -14.31
C ALA A 83 5.25 -6.88 -14.55
N VAL A 84 6.09 -7.11 -13.56
CA VAL A 84 7.15 -8.14 -13.54
C VAL A 84 7.02 -9.01 -12.31
N SER A 85 7.63 -10.19 -12.32
CA SER A 85 7.79 -11.06 -11.15
C SER A 85 9.22 -11.53 -11.01
N GLY A 86 9.66 -11.77 -9.78
CA GLY A 86 11.01 -12.22 -9.49
C GLY A 86 11.61 -11.61 -8.25
N ASN A 87 12.93 -11.59 -8.18
CA ASN A 87 13.69 -11.08 -7.05
C ASN A 87 14.31 -9.72 -7.38
N ILE A 88 13.93 -8.70 -6.62
CA ILE A 88 14.57 -7.38 -6.63
C ILE A 88 15.70 -7.43 -5.61
N GLN A 89 16.94 -7.50 -6.07
CA GLN A 89 18.12 -7.50 -5.22
C GLN A 89 18.54 -6.07 -4.92
N LEU A 90 18.28 -5.62 -3.72
CA LEU A 90 18.59 -4.25 -3.30
C LEU A 90 20.12 -4.06 -3.19
N LYS A 91 20.64 -2.97 -3.75
CA LYS A 91 22.04 -2.57 -3.65
C LYS A 91 22.34 -1.72 -2.40
N LYS A 92 21.31 -1.14 -1.79
CA LYS A 92 21.33 -0.48 -0.49
C LYS A 92 19.93 -0.50 0.12
N ASP A 93 19.79 -0.16 1.40
CA ASP A 93 18.48 -0.04 2.05
C ASP A 93 17.47 0.69 1.18
N LEU A 94 16.27 0.15 1.11
CA LEU A 94 15.13 0.79 0.46
C LEU A 94 14.36 1.58 1.49
N ARG A 95 14.32 2.90 1.37
CA ARG A 95 13.70 3.79 2.35
C ARG A 95 12.51 4.52 1.77
N PHE A 96 11.40 4.51 2.50
CA PHE A 96 10.19 5.25 2.16
C PHE A 96 10.22 6.70 2.67
N ASN A 97 11.19 7.08 3.49
CA ASN A 97 11.46 8.48 3.90
C ASN A 97 10.22 9.21 4.42
N ARG A 98 9.50 8.60 5.35
CA ARG A 98 8.26 9.15 5.94
C ARG A 98 7.16 9.41 4.89
N ARG A 99 7.08 8.56 3.89
CA ARG A 99 6.04 8.67 2.87
C ARG A 99 4.66 8.40 3.46
N GLU A 100 3.68 9.14 2.99
CA GLU A 100 2.29 8.98 3.37
C GLU A 100 1.42 8.52 2.18
N ASN A 101 0.27 7.91 2.51
CA ASN A 101 -0.79 7.60 1.56
C ASN A 101 -0.33 6.74 0.37
N PHE A 102 0.21 5.56 0.63
CA PHE A 102 0.66 4.69 -0.46
C PHE A 102 0.25 3.23 -0.29
N THR A 103 0.19 2.53 -1.40
CA THR A 103 -0.05 1.08 -1.47
C THR A 103 1.03 0.41 -2.31
N ILE A 104 1.63 -0.65 -1.79
CA ILE A 104 2.47 -1.58 -2.55
C ILE A 104 1.60 -2.80 -2.85
N ALA A 105 1.18 -2.93 -4.10
CA ALA A 105 0.23 -3.94 -4.56
C ALA A 105 0.94 -5.14 -5.19
N GLY A 106 1.65 -5.94 -4.38
CA GLY A 106 2.40 -7.12 -4.84
C GLY A 106 1.54 -8.17 -5.51
N GLN A 107 0.24 -8.24 -5.20
CA GLN A 107 -0.71 -9.13 -5.85
C GLN A 107 -0.92 -8.85 -7.36
N THR A 108 -0.45 -7.71 -7.86
CA THR A 108 -0.51 -7.38 -9.29
C THR A 108 0.63 -8.02 -10.09
N ALA A 109 1.66 -8.49 -9.41
CA ALA A 109 2.78 -9.15 -10.06
C ALA A 109 2.35 -10.47 -10.71
N PRO A 110 2.78 -10.75 -11.94
CA PRO A 110 2.51 -12.03 -12.58
C PRO A 110 3.24 -13.19 -11.89
N GLY A 111 2.88 -14.42 -12.25
CA GLY A 111 3.60 -15.63 -11.86
C GLY A 111 3.81 -15.79 -10.36
N MET A 112 5.05 -15.92 -9.93
CA MET A 112 5.42 -16.19 -8.54
C MET A 112 5.45 -14.95 -7.64
N GLY A 113 5.08 -13.77 -8.14
CA GLY A 113 5.08 -12.54 -7.37
C GLY A 113 6.47 -11.94 -7.14
N ILE A 114 6.61 -11.08 -6.14
CA ILE A 114 7.82 -10.30 -5.85
C ILE A 114 8.52 -10.79 -4.58
N VAL A 115 9.82 -10.94 -4.68
CA VAL A 115 10.77 -11.02 -3.56
C VAL A 115 11.59 -9.73 -3.54
N ILE A 116 11.87 -9.19 -2.37
CA ILE A 116 12.83 -8.10 -2.15
C ILE A 116 13.90 -8.62 -1.22
N SER A 117 15.17 -8.55 -1.64
CA SER A 117 16.28 -9.18 -0.92
C SER A 117 17.53 -8.30 -0.83
N HIS A 118 18.53 -8.77 -0.08
CA HIS A 118 19.90 -8.26 0.09
C HIS A 118 20.04 -6.98 0.91
N ASN A 119 19.00 -6.24 1.21
CA ASN A 119 19.08 -5.09 2.10
C ASN A 119 17.73 -4.83 2.79
N LYS A 120 17.75 -4.04 3.87
CA LYS A 120 16.58 -3.68 4.66
C LYS A 120 15.59 -2.85 3.85
N VAL A 121 14.30 -3.12 4.03
CA VAL A 121 13.23 -2.22 3.61
C VAL A 121 12.74 -1.42 4.80
N ASN A 122 12.85 -0.10 4.76
CA ASN A 122 12.55 0.79 5.87
C ASN A 122 11.37 1.72 5.54
N PHE A 123 10.27 1.52 6.28
CA PHE A 123 9.07 2.35 6.23
C PHE A 123 9.06 3.45 7.30
N GLY A 124 10.11 3.57 8.11
CA GLY A 124 10.16 4.40 9.30
C GLY A 124 9.55 5.78 9.15
N GLY A 125 8.64 6.12 10.07
CA GLY A 125 7.87 7.36 10.09
C GLY A 125 6.80 7.51 9.01
N SER A 126 6.55 6.46 8.21
CA SER A 126 5.51 6.48 7.18
C SER A 126 4.11 6.34 7.77
N LYS A 127 3.11 6.87 7.06
CA LYS A 127 1.73 6.89 7.52
C LYS A 127 0.76 6.46 6.42
N ASN A 128 -0.35 5.85 6.86
CA ASN A 128 -1.45 5.47 5.99
C ASN A 128 -0.97 4.67 4.77
N PHE A 129 -0.43 3.48 5.01
CA PHE A 129 0.08 2.65 3.92
C PHE A 129 -0.35 1.18 3.99
N ILE A 130 -0.44 0.57 2.82
CA ILE A 130 -0.83 -0.83 2.63
C ILE A 130 0.29 -1.53 1.87
N VAL A 131 0.73 -2.69 2.36
CA VAL A 131 1.68 -3.56 1.66
C VAL A 131 1.06 -4.94 1.53
N ARG A 132 0.97 -5.46 0.31
CA ARG A 132 0.36 -6.76 0.06
C ARG A 132 1.22 -7.66 -0.82
N ASN A 133 1.24 -8.94 -0.48
CA ASN A 133 1.82 -10.03 -1.29
C ASN A 133 3.28 -9.80 -1.68
N ILE A 134 4.09 -9.32 -0.75
CA ILE A 134 5.54 -9.14 -0.90
C ILE A 134 6.27 -10.11 0.03
N ARG A 135 7.32 -10.73 -0.46
CA ARG A 135 8.25 -11.54 0.32
C ARG A 135 9.54 -10.75 0.57
N PHE A 136 9.84 -10.48 1.83
CA PHE A 136 11.06 -9.80 2.25
C PHE A 136 12.08 -10.83 2.72
N ARG A 137 13.25 -10.85 2.07
CA ARG A 137 14.34 -11.84 2.29
C ARG A 137 15.67 -11.11 2.31
N VAL A 138 15.97 -10.41 3.42
CA VAL A 138 17.20 -9.60 3.49
C VAL A 138 18.44 -10.46 3.25
N GLY A 139 18.49 -11.64 3.85
CA GLY A 139 19.67 -12.50 3.79
C GLY A 139 20.75 -12.05 4.79
N ASN A 140 21.87 -12.71 4.77
CA ASN A 140 23.03 -12.40 5.63
C ASN A 140 24.16 -11.70 4.86
N GLU A 141 23.98 -11.46 3.57
CA GLU A 141 24.97 -10.80 2.71
C GLU A 141 24.29 -9.77 1.80
N ASP A 142 25.00 -8.69 1.54
CA ASP A 142 24.60 -7.71 0.54
C ASP A 142 24.89 -8.20 -0.91
N ALA A 143 24.54 -7.42 -1.91
CA ALA A 143 24.78 -7.76 -3.31
C ALA A 143 26.29 -7.88 -3.68
N ASN A 144 27.19 -7.47 -2.80
CA ASN A 144 28.64 -7.55 -2.98
C ASN A 144 29.27 -8.70 -2.14
N GLY A 145 28.45 -9.45 -1.39
CA GLY A 145 28.92 -10.52 -0.52
C GLY A 145 29.41 -10.06 0.85
N ASN A 146 29.16 -8.80 1.25
CA ASN A 146 29.48 -8.33 2.58
C ASN A 146 28.39 -8.80 3.56
N LEU A 147 28.82 -9.21 4.77
CA LEU A 147 27.91 -9.61 5.83
C LEU A 147 26.99 -8.47 6.22
N LEU A 148 25.71 -8.80 6.31
CA LEU A 148 24.65 -7.93 6.80
C LEU A 148 24.19 -8.36 8.18
N THR A 149 24.07 -7.39 9.07
CA THR A 149 23.33 -7.51 10.33
C THR A 149 22.17 -6.53 10.25
N ALA A 150 21.02 -7.00 9.79
CA ALA A 150 19.89 -6.13 9.51
C ALA A 150 18.55 -6.86 9.66
N ASN A 151 17.53 -6.11 10.03
CA ASN A 151 16.13 -6.52 9.97
C ASN A 151 15.69 -6.61 8.50
N ALA A 152 14.76 -7.51 8.17
CA ALA A 152 14.22 -7.54 6.82
C ALA A 152 13.35 -6.30 6.56
N VAL A 153 12.49 -5.93 7.52
CA VAL A 153 11.62 -4.76 7.45
C VAL A 153 11.69 -3.93 8.73
N GLY A 154 11.81 -2.63 8.60
CA GLY A 154 11.62 -1.66 9.67
C GLY A 154 10.37 -0.83 9.44
N ALA A 155 9.48 -0.80 10.42
CA ALA A 155 8.25 0.01 10.44
C ALA A 155 8.17 0.79 11.77
N GLU A 156 9.26 1.47 12.12
CA GLU A 156 9.39 2.24 13.36
C GLU A 156 8.68 3.59 13.22
N ASN A 157 7.97 4.02 14.28
CA ASN A 157 7.22 5.29 14.31
C ASN A 157 6.23 5.43 13.13
N CYS A 158 5.61 4.34 12.72
CA CYS A 158 4.61 4.32 11.66
C CYS A 158 3.20 4.48 12.22
N GLU A 159 2.29 5.04 11.43
CA GLU A 159 0.89 5.23 11.78
C GLU A 159 -0.04 4.65 10.72
N SER A 160 -1.12 3.99 11.15
CA SER A 160 -2.20 3.52 10.27
C SER A 160 -1.69 2.70 9.08
N PHE A 161 -1.19 1.50 9.32
CA PHE A 161 -0.65 0.66 8.27
C PHE A 161 -1.14 -0.79 8.37
N ILE A 162 -1.04 -1.50 7.26
CA ILE A 162 -1.34 -2.93 7.20
C ILE A 162 -0.40 -3.66 6.24
N PHE A 163 0.15 -4.77 6.72
CA PHE A 163 0.81 -5.77 5.88
C PHE A 163 -0.12 -6.98 5.74
N ASP A 164 -0.43 -7.35 4.51
CA ASP A 164 -1.36 -8.42 4.18
C ASP A 164 -0.73 -9.43 3.23
N HIS A 165 -0.79 -10.72 3.56
CA HIS A 165 -0.17 -11.80 2.78
C HIS A 165 1.32 -11.55 2.48
N CYS A 166 2.01 -10.87 3.39
CA CYS A 166 3.45 -10.66 3.31
C CYS A 166 4.20 -11.74 4.06
N ASP A 167 5.42 -12.01 3.62
CA ASP A 167 6.29 -12.98 4.23
C ASP A 167 7.64 -12.32 4.57
N PHE A 168 8.06 -12.42 5.83
CA PHE A 168 9.27 -11.80 6.35
C PHE A 168 10.22 -12.90 6.83
N GLY A 169 11.47 -12.87 6.35
CA GLY A 169 12.40 -13.92 6.74
C GLY A 169 13.84 -13.67 6.30
N TRP A 170 14.70 -14.56 6.76
CA TRP A 170 16.12 -14.62 6.46
C TRP A 170 16.90 -13.40 6.93
N SER A 171 16.48 -12.79 8.02
CA SER A 171 17.22 -11.69 8.62
C SER A 171 18.21 -12.21 9.67
N ALA A 172 19.30 -11.49 9.88
CA ALA A 172 20.24 -11.76 10.95
C ALA A 172 19.79 -11.18 12.31
N GLU A 173 18.80 -10.30 12.28
CA GLU A 173 18.14 -9.72 13.46
C GLU A 173 16.64 -10.03 13.43
N GLU A 174 15.76 -9.04 13.57
CA GLU A 174 14.31 -9.25 13.48
C GLU A 174 13.86 -9.37 12.03
N ASN A 175 12.94 -10.28 11.75
CA ASN A 175 12.30 -10.33 10.44
C ASN A 175 11.47 -9.07 10.18
N MET A 176 10.82 -8.54 11.21
CA MET A 176 10.10 -7.28 11.17
C MET A 176 10.20 -6.56 12.51
N ASN A 177 10.51 -5.29 12.49
CA ASN A 177 10.52 -4.41 13.65
C ASN A 177 9.46 -3.32 13.47
N SER A 178 8.56 -3.17 14.44
CA SER A 178 7.47 -2.18 14.41
C SER A 178 7.43 -1.33 15.71
N TYR A 179 8.59 -0.95 16.20
CA TYR A 179 8.73 -0.18 17.42
C TYR A 179 8.04 1.18 17.34
N ASP A 180 7.35 1.58 18.43
CA ASP A 180 6.66 2.87 18.57
C ASP A 180 5.70 3.19 17.39
N SER A 181 4.94 2.20 16.97
CA SER A 181 4.00 2.29 15.83
C SER A 181 2.56 2.05 16.28
N HIS A 182 1.59 2.74 15.65
CA HIS A 182 0.15 2.69 15.99
C HIS A 182 -0.79 3.02 14.81
#